data_9cb297d526151a1ccc6819a3a8588c22
#
_entry.id   9cb297d526151a1ccc6819a3a8588c22
#
_cell.length_a   1.000
_cell.length_b   1.000
_cell.length_c   1.000
_cell.angle_alpha   90.00
_cell.angle_beta   90.00
_cell.angle_gamma   90.00
#
_symmetry.space_group_name_H-M   'P 1'
#
loop_
_entity.id
_entity.type
_entity.pdbx_description
1 polymer ?
#
loop_
_entity_poly.entity_id
_entity_poly.type
_entity_poly.pdbx_seq_one_letter_code
_entity_poly.pdbx_strand_id
1 'polypeptide(L)'
;ADYILQSRGIIIDFTNKSVINSSLHGCLNIEQFYDKILNWNSIVIEECLDGTLINLYYHDKWKLSTKFSIDTEESKFKSHKTFKELFNEINSIDFDILDKSYTYSFLLQHTEIRNVSLVNVNKLYHLESTNNITGEKVEITIPNIEKPKLLKYRDIINILNVNNLSELIIKTNNLPWTNPGYILYSEDRKYRSKIENPNFIKVLNLVKDQSNLKFLILESLYKKCNIKDLLKYYPEYSTKAVEVNTDFNNYAIKLHKLYIKCKVNNVFVDLEKNFKKTICDVHNLFKDERKKNNQSFKITYNHVCNILRNYDTAYLYSIIYPK
;
A
#
# COMPACT_ATOMS: atom_id res chain seq x y z
N ALA A 1 21.67 13.80 -1.36
CA ALA A 1 20.35 13.30 -1.77
C ALA A 1 20.45 11.98 -2.55
N ASP A 2 21.42 11.84 -3.45
CA ASP A 2 21.55 10.67 -4.34
C ASP A 2 21.82 9.35 -3.58
N TYR A 3 22.63 9.38 -2.52
CA TYR A 3 22.91 8.20 -1.71
C TYR A 3 21.69 7.62 -0.99
N ILE A 4 20.74 8.45 -0.57
CA ILE A 4 19.51 8.00 0.09
C ILE A 4 18.60 7.27 -0.91
N LEU A 5 18.53 7.76 -2.14
CA LEU A 5 17.75 7.11 -3.20
C LEU A 5 18.38 5.78 -3.63
N GLN A 6 19.69 5.69 -3.62
CA GLN A 6 20.44 4.48 -3.98
C GLN A 6 20.40 3.42 -2.89
N SER A 7 20.37 3.82 -1.60
CA SER A 7 20.43 2.88 -0.46
C SER A 7 19.12 2.17 -0.15
N ARG A 8 18.03 2.52 -0.84
CA ARG A 8 16.69 1.96 -0.56
C ARG A 8 16.60 0.49 -0.94
N GLY A 9 16.36 -0.36 0.06
CA GLY A 9 16.24 -1.81 -0.13
C GLY A 9 17.56 -2.54 -0.32
N ILE A 10 18.70 -1.88 -0.08
CA ILE A 10 20.00 -2.55 -0.02
C ILE A 10 20.06 -3.43 1.22
N ILE A 11 20.62 -4.65 1.05
CA ILE A 11 20.95 -5.55 2.14
C ILE A 11 22.47 -5.71 2.17
N ILE A 12 23.06 -5.50 3.35
CA ILE A 12 24.50 -5.56 3.57
C ILE A 12 24.82 -6.73 4.50
N ASP A 13 25.75 -7.56 4.09
CA ASP A 13 26.42 -8.54 4.96
C ASP A 13 27.54 -7.82 5.71
N PHE A 14 27.33 -7.57 7.00
CA PHE A 14 28.31 -6.90 7.86
C PHE A 14 29.54 -7.75 8.16
N THR A 15 29.42 -9.09 8.10
CA THR A 15 30.54 -10.00 8.34
C THR A 15 31.56 -9.89 7.21
N ASN A 16 31.08 -9.93 5.97
CA ASN A 16 31.91 -9.86 4.78
C ASN A 16 32.06 -8.42 4.24
N LYS A 17 31.40 -7.44 4.86
CA LYS A 17 31.37 -6.02 4.44
C LYS A 17 31.00 -5.87 2.97
N SER A 18 30.01 -6.62 2.51
CA SER A 18 29.60 -6.67 1.12
C SER A 18 28.09 -6.39 0.96
N VAL A 19 27.74 -5.81 -0.17
CA VAL A 19 26.34 -5.69 -0.58
C VAL A 19 25.92 -7.03 -1.16
N ILE A 20 24.83 -7.60 -0.64
CA ILE A 20 24.28 -8.88 -1.09
C ILE A 20 22.96 -8.73 -1.82
N ASN A 21 22.30 -7.59 -1.68
CA ASN A 21 21.11 -7.25 -2.45
C ASN A 21 21.10 -5.77 -2.79
N SER A 22 20.97 -5.45 -4.06
CA SER A 22 20.82 -4.10 -4.60
C SER A 22 19.46 -3.95 -5.28
N SER A 23 18.49 -3.41 -4.55
CA SER A 23 17.15 -3.17 -5.09
C SER A 23 17.15 -2.02 -6.09
N LEU A 24 16.03 -1.87 -6.82
CA LEU A 24 15.81 -0.74 -7.71
C LEU A 24 16.05 0.59 -6.99
N HIS A 25 16.85 1.45 -7.60
CA HIS A 25 17.08 2.80 -7.08
C HIS A 25 15.77 3.60 -6.97
N GLY A 26 15.71 4.57 -6.06
CA GLY A 26 14.61 5.52 -5.99
C GLY A 26 14.50 6.36 -7.27
N CYS A 27 13.30 6.85 -7.55
CA CYS A 27 13.08 7.80 -8.64
C CYS A 27 13.49 9.21 -8.20
N LEU A 28 14.16 9.95 -9.08
CA LEU A 28 14.30 11.39 -8.96
C LEU A 28 12.91 12.05 -9.10
N ASN A 29 12.73 13.24 -8.55
CA ASN A 29 11.60 14.04 -8.97
C ASN A 29 11.77 14.47 -10.43
N ILE A 30 10.68 14.88 -11.07
CA ILE A 30 10.69 15.15 -12.52
C ILE A 30 11.61 16.30 -12.91
N GLU A 31 11.73 17.32 -12.07
CA GLU A 31 12.60 18.47 -12.28
C GLU A 31 14.07 18.05 -12.22
N GLN A 32 14.45 17.33 -11.16
CA GLN A 32 15.82 16.79 -11.02
C GLN A 32 16.19 15.83 -12.16
N PHE A 33 15.23 15.05 -12.63
CA PHE A 33 15.45 14.17 -13.77
C PHE A 33 15.69 14.99 -15.04
N TYR A 34 14.87 16.03 -15.27
CA TYR A 34 14.99 16.91 -16.44
C TYR A 34 16.36 17.59 -16.49
N ASP A 35 16.91 18.01 -15.35
CA ASP A 35 18.25 18.61 -15.26
C ASP A 35 19.39 17.62 -15.58
N LYS A 36 19.14 16.32 -15.50
CA LYS A 36 20.13 15.27 -15.78
C LYS A 36 20.09 14.74 -17.21
N ILE A 37 19.01 15.01 -17.95
CA ILE A 37 18.90 14.60 -19.35
C ILE A 37 19.26 15.77 -20.26
N LEU A 38 20.14 15.50 -21.23
CA LEU A 38 20.56 16.52 -22.21
C LEU A 38 19.54 16.72 -23.34
N ASN A 39 18.74 15.70 -23.61
CA ASN A 39 17.83 15.70 -24.74
C ASN A 39 16.61 14.81 -24.46
N TRP A 40 15.41 15.35 -24.69
CA TRP A 40 14.16 14.57 -24.64
C TRP A 40 14.20 13.34 -25.56
N ASN A 41 14.84 13.46 -26.71
CA ASN A 41 14.93 12.39 -27.71
C ASN A 41 15.75 11.18 -27.25
N SER A 42 16.56 11.32 -26.19
CA SER A 42 17.39 10.25 -25.66
C SER A 42 16.74 9.47 -24.52
N ILE A 43 15.56 9.87 -24.05
CA ILE A 43 14.88 9.16 -22.96
C ILE A 43 14.24 7.86 -23.44
N VAL A 44 14.14 6.92 -22.51
CA VAL A 44 13.36 5.71 -22.66
C VAL A 44 12.17 5.76 -21.70
N ILE A 45 10.99 5.44 -22.19
CA ILE A 45 9.76 5.39 -21.40
C ILE A 45 9.35 3.95 -21.24
N GLU A 46 9.08 3.57 -20.00
CA GLU A 46 8.58 2.26 -19.62
C GLU A 46 7.18 2.41 -19.02
N GLU A 47 6.28 1.50 -19.33
CA GLU A 47 4.99 1.47 -18.63
C GLU A 47 5.22 1.21 -17.13
N CYS A 48 4.55 1.98 -16.29
CA CYS A 48 4.55 1.70 -14.87
C CYS A 48 3.46 0.65 -14.57
N LEU A 49 3.87 -0.47 -13.99
CA LEU A 49 2.96 -1.54 -13.62
C LEU A 49 2.59 -1.45 -12.14
N ASP A 50 1.35 -1.83 -11.81
CA ASP A 50 0.90 -1.99 -10.43
C ASP A 50 1.22 -3.41 -9.96
N GLY A 51 1.91 -3.54 -8.85
CA GLY A 51 2.30 -4.83 -8.30
C GLY A 51 3.23 -4.68 -7.10
N THR A 52 3.76 -5.80 -6.62
CA THR A 52 4.69 -5.85 -5.50
C THR A 52 6.11 -6.08 -5.99
N LEU A 53 7.04 -5.20 -5.60
CA LEU A 53 8.46 -5.35 -5.89
C LEU A 53 9.04 -6.47 -5.03
N ILE A 54 9.62 -7.47 -5.69
CA ILE A 54 10.32 -8.60 -5.10
C ILE A 54 11.75 -8.63 -5.67
N ASN A 55 12.74 -8.75 -4.81
CA ASN A 55 14.12 -8.95 -5.23
C ASN A 55 14.53 -10.38 -4.94
N LEU A 56 15.13 -11.04 -5.94
CA LEU A 56 15.79 -12.34 -5.81
C LEU A 56 17.29 -12.10 -5.73
N TYR A 57 17.93 -12.58 -4.68
CA TYR A 57 19.37 -12.44 -4.44
C TYR A 57 19.96 -13.72 -3.82
N TYR A 58 21.25 -13.89 -3.95
CA TYR A 58 21.96 -15.03 -3.40
C TYR A 58 22.75 -14.69 -2.13
N HIS A 59 22.48 -15.43 -1.05
CA HIS A 59 23.27 -15.42 0.17
C HIS A 59 23.11 -16.80 0.83
N ASP A 60 24.13 -17.66 0.67
CA ASP A 60 24.14 -19.10 0.99
C ASP A 60 23.14 -19.92 0.16
N LYS A 61 21.97 -19.41 -0.07
CA LYS A 61 20.90 -19.90 -0.96
C LYS A 61 20.21 -18.71 -1.62
N TRP A 62 19.39 -18.98 -2.63
CA TRP A 62 18.51 -17.99 -3.21
C TRP A 62 17.44 -17.55 -2.19
N LYS A 63 17.30 -16.23 -2.02
CA LYS A 63 16.37 -15.59 -1.09
C LYS A 63 15.56 -14.53 -1.82
N LEU A 64 14.36 -14.29 -1.30
CA LEU A 64 13.47 -13.24 -1.77
C LEU A 64 13.38 -12.16 -0.70
N SER A 65 13.46 -10.90 -1.11
CA SER A 65 13.22 -9.74 -0.26
C SER A 65 12.16 -8.81 -0.87
N THR A 66 11.58 -7.97 -0.02
CA THR A 66 10.78 -6.83 -0.43
C THR A 66 11.45 -5.55 0.01
N LYS A 67 10.86 -4.41 -0.30
CA LYS A 67 11.33 -3.11 0.21
C LYS A 67 11.38 -3.03 1.75
N PHE A 68 10.57 -3.82 2.45
CA PHE A 68 10.38 -3.74 3.91
C PHE A 68 10.79 -5.02 4.65
N SER A 69 11.19 -6.06 3.94
CA SER A 69 11.55 -7.35 4.54
C SER A 69 12.76 -7.93 3.85
N ILE A 70 13.75 -8.34 4.62
CA ILE A 70 14.98 -9.00 4.15
C ILE A 70 14.67 -10.41 3.64
N ASP A 71 13.62 -11.04 4.20
CA ASP A 71 13.14 -12.37 3.82
C ASP A 71 11.62 -12.34 3.68
N THR A 72 11.11 -13.08 2.72
CA THR A 72 9.66 -13.14 2.43
C THR A 72 8.99 -14.40 2.97
N GLU A 73 9.72 -15.23 3.73
CA GLU A 73 9.19 -16.51 4.23
C GLU A 73 7.98 -16.32 5.17
N GLU A 74 7.97 -15.22 5.95
CA GLU A 74 6.86 -14.90 6.85
C GLU A 74 6.09 -13.63 6.45
N SER A 75 6.58 -12.90 5.44
CA SER A 75 6.00 -11.62 5.04
C SER A 75 4.72 -11.81 4.23
N LYS A 76 3.62 -11.22 4.73
CA LYS A 76 2.28 -11.26 4.12
C LYS A 76 1.73 -9.87 3.91
N PHE A 77 0.93 -9.68 2.86
CA PHE A 77 0.21 -8.44 2.63
C PHE A 77 -1.12 -8.74 1.92
N LYS A 78 -2.23 -8.47 2.59
CA LYS A 78 -3.61 -8.67 2.08
C LYS A 78 -3.94 -10.10 1.62
N SER A 79 -3.07 -11.08 1.83
CA SER A 79 -3.26 -12.49 1.54
C SER A 79 -2.95 -13.33 2.78
N HIS A 80 -3.47 -14.55 2.82
CA HIS A 80 -3.08 -15.56 3.81
C HIS A 80 -1.71 -16.18 3.48
N LYS A 81 -1.31 -16.15 2.20
CA LYS A 81 -0.03 -16.64 1.72
C LYS A 81 1.07 -15.60 1.91
N THR A 82 2.29 -16.07 2.08
CA THR A 82 3.50 -15.24 2.11
C THR A 82 3.89 -14.80 0.70
N PHE A 83 4.69 -13.75 0.58
CA PHE A 83 5.22 -13.35 -0.73
C PHE A 83 6.06 -14.45 -1.40
N LYS A 84 6.75 -15.29 -0.60
CA LYS A 84 7.47 -16.43 -1.11
C LYS A 84 6.53 -17.47 -1.73
N GLU A 85 5.43 -17.80 -1.07
CA GLU A 85 4.43 -18.74 -1.60
C GLU A 85 3.82 -18.20 -2.89
N LEU A 86 3.41 -16.93 -2.91
CA LEU A 86 2.83 -16.29 -4.09
C LEU A 86 3.82 -16.21 -5.26
N PHE A 87 5.09 -15.92 -4.99
CA PHE A 87 6.14 -15.93 -5.99
C PHE A 87 6.32 -17.33 -6.57
N ASN A 88 6.39 -18.36 -5.73
CA ASN A 88 6.61 -19.75 -6.15
C ASN A 88 5.46 -20.30 -6.99
N GLU A 89 4.22 -19.83 -6.80
CA GLU A 89 3.08 -20.27 -7.62
C GLU A 89 3.19 -19.89 -9.10
N ILE A 90 3.94 -18.83 -9.40
CA ILE A 90 4.08 -18.34 -10.78
C ILE A 90 5.51 -18.36 -11.29
N ASN A 91 6.46 -18.72 -10.42
CA ASN A 91 7.87 -18.75 -10.78
C ASN A 91 8.16 -19.89 -11.76
N SER A 92 8.71 -19.54 -12.91
CA SER A 92 9.23 -20.47 -13.92
C SER A 92 10.74 -20.31 -14.13
N ILE A 93 11.43 -19.62 -13.22
CA ILE A 93 12.86 -19.31 -13.34
C ILE A 93 13.66 -20.53 -12.92
N ASP A 94 14.56 -20.95 -13.77
CA ASP A 94 15.62 -21.88 -13.41
C ASP A 94 16.72 -21.09 -12.69
N PHE A 95 16.86 -21.30 -11.40
CA PHE A 95 17.84 -20.58 -10.59
C PHE A 95 19.29 -21.01 -10.87
N ASP A 96 19.51 -22.16 -11.49
CA ASP A 96 20.86 -22.65 -11.80
C ASP A 96 21.52 -21.87 -12.93
N ILE A 97 20.72 -21.20 -13.78
CA ILE A 97 21.23 -20.34 -14.86
C ILE A 97 21.55 -18.90 -14.39
N LEU A 98 21.14 -18.55 -13.17
CA LEU A 98 21.32 -17.20 -12.65
C LEU A 98 22.70 -16.99 -12.02
N ASP A 99 23.31 -15.87 -12.34
CA ASP A 99 24.57 -15.45 -11.70
C ASP A 99 24.33 -14.96 -10.28
N LYS A 100 25.02 -15.55 -9.31
CA LYS A 100 24.89 -15.30 -7.88
C LYS A 100 25.39 -13.92 -7.45
N SER A 101 26.15 -13.24 -8.30
CA SER A 101 26.65 -11.88 -8.03
C SER A 101 25.59 -10.79 -8.31
N TYR A 102 24.43 -11.14 -8.84
CA TYR A 102 23.39 -10.20 -9.19
C TYR A 102 22.18 -10.26 -8.24
N THR A 103 21.54 -9.12 -8.09
CA THR A 103 20.16 -9.02 -7.62
C THR A 103 19.24 -8.89 -8.84
N TYR A 104 18.20 -9.70 -8.87
CA TYR A 104 17.16 -9.67 -9.89
C TYR A 104 15.89 -9.06 -9.30
N SER A 105 15.48 -7.93 -9.80
CA SER A 105 14.28 -7.23 -9.34
C SER A 105 13.08 -7.60 -10.21
N PHE A 106 12.03 -8.07 -9.57
CA PHE A 106 10.78 -8.47 -10.20
C PHE A 106 9.60 -7.66 -9.70
N LEU A 107 8.58 -7.52 -10.54
CA LEU A 107 7.26 -7.09 -10.15
C LEU A 107 6.31 -8.29 -10.14
N LEU A 108 5.78 -8.59 -8.98
CA LEU A 108 4.80 -9.64 -8.76
C LEU A 108 3.39 -9.07 -8.89
N GLN A 109 2.62 -9.58 -9.85
CA GLN A 109 1.17 -9.40 -9.95
C GLN A 109 0.48 -10.73 -9.64
N HIS A 110 -0.37 -10.75 -8.62
CA HIS A 110 -1.05 -11.96 -8.20
C HIS A 110 -2.52 -11.66 -7.88
N THR A 111 -3.42 -12.56 -8.26
CA THR A 111 -4.87 -12.41 -8.09
C THR A 111 -5.30 -12.31 -6.62
N GLU A 112 -4.51 -12.85 -5.70
CA GLU A 112 -4.74 -12.74 -4.25
C GLU A 112 -4.22 -11.44 -3.63
N ILE A 113 -3.41 -10.65 -4.37
CA ILE A 113 -2.89 -9.36 -3.89
C ILE A 113 -3.40 -8.27 -4.82
N ARG A 114 -4.29 -7.45 -4.32
CA ARG A 114 -4.71 -6.25 -5.02
C ARG A 114 -4.13 -5.02 -4.34
N ASN A 115 -3.32 -4.25 -5.08
CA ASN A 115 -2.92 -2.91 -4.65
C ASN A 115 -3.98 -1.89 -5.07
N VAL A 116 -4.05 -1.55 -6.35
CA VAL A 116 -5.06 -0.66 -6.93
C VAL A 116 -5.84 -1.37 -8.01
N SER A 117 -5.16 -1.82 -9.06
CA SER A 117 -5.77 -2.47 -10.21
C SER A 117 -6.14 -3.92 -9.92
N LEU A 118 -7.22 -4.40 -10.53
CA LEU A 118 -7.55 -5.83 -10.48
C LEU A 118 -6.54 -6.60 -11.33
N VAL A 119 -6.00 -7.65 -10.75
CA VAL A 119 -5.13 -8.61 -11.43
C VAL A 119 -5.97 -9.83 -11.81
N ASN A 120 -6.13 -10.06 -13.10
CA ASN A 120 -6.90 -11.19 -13.62
C ASN A 120 -6.05 -12.43 -13.91
N VAL A 121 -4.74 -12.24 -14.13
CA VAL A 121 -3.77 -13.29 -14.44
C VAL A 121 -2.52 -13.04 -13.62
N ASN A 122 -2.05 -14.07 -12.95
CA ASN A 122 -0.80 -14.02 -12.20
C ASN A 122 0.37 -13.84 -13.17
N LYS A 123 1.24 -12.84 -12.90
CA LYS A 123 2.39 -12.53 -13.72
C LYS A 123 3.60 -12.12 -12.90
N LEU A 124 4.76 -12.48 -13.42
CA LEU A 124 6.04 -12.00 -12.91
C LEU A 124 6.73 -11.21 -14.04
N TYR A 125 7.09 -9.97 -13.76
CA TYR A 125 7.85 -9.15 -14.70
C TYR A 125 9.26 -8.95 -14.18
N HIS A 126 10.26 -9.17 -15.02
CA HIS A 126 11.63 -8.84 -14.72
C HIS A 126 11.88 -7.35 -15.02
N LEU A 127 12.22 -6.58 -13.98
CA LEU A 127 12.41 -5.14 -14.11
C LEU A 127 13.87 -4.77 -14.41
N GLU A 128 14.79 -5.29 -13.60
CA GLU A 128 16.21 -4.91 -13.65
C GLU A 128 17.08 -6.00 -13.00
N SER A 129 18.30 -6.14 -13.46
CA SER A 129 19.36 -6.89 -12.78
C SER A 129 20.51 -5.95 -12.42
N THR A 130 20.96 -6.00 -11.15
CA THR A 130 22.03 -5.15 -10.65
C THR A 130 23.17 -6.02 -10.11
N ASN A 131 24.39 -5.78 -10.57
CA ASN A 131 25.55 -6.42 -10.00
C ASN A 131 25.82 -5.88 -8.58
N ASN A 132 25.84 -6.77 -7.59
CA ASN A 132 25.98 -6.39 -6.19
C ASN A 132 27.39 -5.87 -5.83
N ILE A 133 28.39 -6.17 -6.65
CA ILE A 133 29.80 -5.78 -6.43
C ILE A 133 30.03 -4.39 -7.03
N THR A 134 29.65 -4.18 -8.29
CA THR A 134 29.91 -2.92 -9.02
C THR A 134 28.79 -1.91 -8.88
N GLY A 135 27.58 -2.35 -8.53
CA GLY A 135 26.36 -1.52 -8.57
C GLY A 135 25.84 -1.23 -9.99
N GLU A 136 26.48 -1.84 -11.01
CA GLU A 136 26.08 -1.64 -12.39
C GLU A 136 24.81 -2.39 -12.74
N LYS A 137 23.97 -1.74 -13.53
CA LYS A 137 22.76 -2.34 -14.09
C LYS A 137 23.08 -3.09 -15.36
N VAL A 138 22.59 -4.30 -15.45
CA VAL A 138 22.84 -5.18 -16.59
C VAL A 138 21.53 -5.61 -17.19
N GLU A 139 21.47 -5.58 -18.51
CA GLU A 139 20.30 -6.07 -19.24
C GLU A 139 20.41 -7.60 -19.42
N ILE A 140 19.70 -8.32 -18.57
CA ILE A 140 19.61 -9.79 -18.60
C ILE A 140 18.22 -10.18 -19.10
N THR A 141 18.18 -11.15 -20.00
CA THR A 141 16.92 -11.80 -20.41
C THR A 141 16.78 -13.10 -19.65
N ILE A 142 15.73 -13.21 -18.85
CA ILE A 142 15.37 -14.44 -18.14
C ILE A 142 14.32 -15.18 -18.98
N PRO A 143 14.57 -16.44 -19.38
CA PRO A 143 13.63 -17.21 -20.16
C PRO A 143 12.24 -17.28 -19.50
N ASN A 144 11.19 -17.16 -20.30
CA ASN A 144 9.78 -17.23 -19.87
C ASN A 144 9.31 -16.11 -18.91
N ILE A 145 10.13 -15.11 -18.63
CA ILE A 145 9.75 -13.97 -17.81
C ILE A 145 9.59 -12.72 -18.68
N GLU A 146 8.43 -12.11 -18.62
CA GLU A 146 8.13 -10.88 -19.36
C GLU A 146 8.89 -9.67 -18.78
N LYS A 147 9.14 -8.66 -19.62
CA LYS A 147 9.56 -7.32 -19.19
C LYS A 147 8.42 -6.33 -19.39
N PRO A 148 8.37 -5.23 -18.60
CA PRO A 148 7.45 -4.14 -18.88
C PRO A 148 7.66 -3.61 -20.30
N LYS A 149 6.59 -3.11 -20.90
CA LYS A 149 6.65 -2.56 -22.26
C LYS A 149 7.52 -1.31 -22.28
N LEU A 150 8.57 -1.36 -23.09
CA LEU A 150 9.46 -0.23 -23.35
C LEU A 150 9.00 0.54 -24.59
N LEU A 151 8.98 1.86 -24.49
CA LEU A 151 8.70 2.77 -25.59
C LEU A 151 9.97 3.59 -25.88
N LYS A 152 10.61 3.35 -27.04
CA LYS A 152 11.68 4.22 -27.51
C LYS A 152 11.09 5.53 -28.02
N TYR A 153 11.90 6.58 -28.09
CA TYR A 153 11.44 7.93 -28.49
C TYR A 153 10.56 7.95 -29.74
N ARG A 154 10.92 7.21 -30.80
CA ARG A 154 10.10 7.10 -32.02
C ARG A 154 8.73 6.50 -31.77
N ASP A 155 8.65 5.52 -30.86
CA ASP A 155 7.39 4.86 -30.49
C ASP A 155 6.53 5.80 -29.63
N ILE A 156 7.16 6.66 -28.85
CA ILE A 156 6.47 7.68 -28.02
C ILE A 156 5.71 8.64 -28.91
N ILE A 157 6.36 9.19 -29.95
CA ILE A 157 5.70 10.10 -30.90
C ILE A 157 4.54 9.40 -31.60
N ASN A 158 4.74 8.17 -32.06
CA ASN A 158 3.75 7.46 -32.85
C ASN A 158 2.62 6.86 -32.01
N ILE A 159 2.95 6.26 -30.85
CA ILE A 159 1.97 5.55 -30.02
C ILE A 159 1.29 6.47 -29.02
N LEU A 160 2.06 7.33 -28.35
CA LEU A 160 1.55 8.24 -27.36
C LEU A 160 1.18 9.61 -27.94
N ASN A 161 1.62 9.93 -29.14
CA ASN A 161 1.44 11.22 -29.78
C ASN A 161 1.85 12.38 -28.85
N VAL A 162 3.08 12.34 -28.34
CA VAL A 162 3.66 13.35 -27.45
C VAL A 162 5.04 13.76 -27.95
N ASN A 163 5.35 15.06 -27.90
CA ASN A 163 6.59 15.63 -28.41
C ASN A 163 7.51 16.17 -27.31
N ASN A 164 7.02 16.25 -26.08
CA ASN A 164 7.76 16.78 -24.96
C ASN A 164 7.20 16.27 -23.62
N LEU A 165 7.92 16.57 -22.54
CA LEU A 165 7.56 16.15 -21.19
C LEU A 165 6.20 16.69 -20.73
N SER A 166 5.88 17.94 -21.06
CA SER A 166 4.61 18.55 -20.64
C SER A 166 3.41 17.84 -21.27
N GLU A 167 3.50 17.48 -22.55
CA GLU A 167 2.47 16.69 -23.23
C GLU A 167 2.32 15.29 -22.62
N LEU A 168 3.44 14.65 -22.26
CA LEU A 168 3.40 13.36 -21.59
C LEU A 168 2.72 13.44 -20.21
N ILE A 169 3.01 14.49 -19.45
CA ILE A 169 2.34 14.73 -18.15
C ILE A 169 0.84 14.92 -18.36
N ILE A 170 0.43 15.78 -19.31
CA ILE A 170 -0.99 16.00 -19.61
C ILE A 170 -1.67 14.68 -20.01
N LYS A 171 -1.02 13.88 -20.83
CA LYS A 171 -1.55 12.59 -21.26
C LYS A 171 -1.67 11.62 -20.09
N THR A 172 -0.67 11.57 -19.22
CA THR A 172 -0.67 10.73 -18.02
C THR A 172 -1.81 11.11 -17.08
N ASN A 173 -2.10 12.40 -16.92
CA ASN A 173 -3.21 12.89 -16.09
C ASN A 173 -4.59 12.42 -16.57
N ASN A 174 -4.72 12.08 -17.87
CA ASN A 174 -5.96 11.62 -18.48
C ASN A 174 -6.05 10.07 -18.58
N LEU A 175 -5.06 9.34 -18.05
CA LEU A 175 -5.11 7.89 -18.03
C LEU A 175 -6.22 7.38 -17.08
N PRO A 176 -6.78 6.19 -17.35
CA PRO A 176 -7.71 5.56 -16.43
C PRO A 176 -7.02 5.28 -15.09
N TRP A 177 -7.78 5.29 -14.01
CA TRP A 177 -7.28 5.05 -12.64
C TRP A 177 -6.59 3.69 -12.44
N THR A 178 -6.74 2.76 -13.36
CA THR A 178 -6.08 1.45 -13.37
C THR A 178 -4.64 1.50 -13.87
N ASN A 179 -4.21 2.61 -14.47
CA ASN A 179 -2.86 2.75 -15.01
C ASN A 179 -2.03 3.65 -14.09
N PRO A 180 -0.92 3.16 -13.52
CA PRO A 180 -0.08 3.94 -12.61
C PRO A 180 0.66 5.13 -13.24
N GLY A 181 0.84 5.13 -14.58
CA GLY A 181 1.61 6.13 -15.31
C GLY A 181 2.82 5.55 -16.03
N TYR A 182 3.91 6.30 -16.07
CA TYR A 182 5.13 5.94 -16.80
C TYR A 182 6.38 6.11 -15.94
N ILE A 183 7.40 5.29 -16.24
CA ILE A 183 8.76 5.47 -15.72
C ILE A 183 9.63 5.98 -16.85
N LEU A 184 10.38 7.04 -16.58
CA LEU A 184 11.33 7.63 -17.49
C LEU A 184 12.73 7.17 -17.10
N TYR A 185 13.54 6.82 -18.08
CA TYR A 185 14.95 6.51 -17.91
C TYR A 185 15.79 7.42 -18.81
N SER A 186 16.98 7.83 -18.33
CA SER A 186 18.04 8.30 -19.19
C SER A 186 18.47 7.18 -20.14
N GLU A 187 19.08 7.51 -21.27
CA GLU A 187 19.53 6.56 -22.28
C GLU A 187 20.43 5.47 -21.70
N ASP A 188 21.35 5.86 -20.80
CA ASP A 188 22.24 4.98 -20.06
C ASP A 188 21.58 4.27 -18.85
N ARG A 189 20.27 4.47 -18.65
CA ARG A 189 19.46 3.96 -17.51
C ARG A 189 20.00 4.32 -16.12
N LYS A 190 20.94 5.25 -16.02
CA LYS A 190 21.53 5.68 -14.75
C LYS A 190 20.54 6.47 -13.91
N TYR A 191 19.75 7.32 -14.53
CA TYR A 191 18.73 8.12 -13.87
C TYR A 191 17.34 7.66 -14.26
N ARG A 192 16.42 7.71 -13.31
CA ARG A 192 15.02 7.44 -13.57
C ARG A 192 14.10 8.37 -12.79
N SER A 193 12.93 8.61 -13.36
CA SER A 193 11.85 9.38 -12.76
C SER A 193 10.53 8.67 -13.01
N LYS A 194 9.49 9.10 -12.32
CA LYS A 194 8.14 8.55 -12.48
C LYS A 194 7.16 9.68 -12.74
N ILE A 195 6.37 9.56 -13.80
CA ILE A 195 5.20 10.39 -14.01
C ILE A 195 3.99 9.60 -13.54
N GLU A 196 3.46 10.00 -12.39
CA GLU A 196 2.34 9.30 -11.74
C GLU A 196 1.00 9.81 -12.28
N ASN A 197 0.09 8.88 -12.53
CA ASN A 197 -1.29 9.21 -12.85
C ASN A 197 -2.03 9.66 -11.58
N PRO A 198 -2.51 10.90 -11.48
CA PRO A 198 -3.21 11.40 -10.30
C PRO A 198 -4.50 10.63 -10.00
N ASN A 199 -5.17 10.07 -11.02
CA ASN A 199 -6.35 9.24 -10.82
C ASN A 199 -6.01 7.91 -10.13
N PHE A 200 -4.87 7.30 -10.49
CA PHE A 200 -4.35 6.11 -9.81
C PHE A 200 -3.96 6.41 -8.36
N ILE A 201 -3.23 7.50 -8.14
CA ILE A 201 -2.80 7.92 -6.80
C ILE A 201 -4.00 8.22 -5.89
N LYS A 202 -5.06 8.82 -6.44
CA LYS A 202 -6.31 9.04 -5.70
C LYS A 202 -6.91 7.73 -5.19
N VAL A 203 -6.95 6.70 -6.02
CA VAL A 203 -7.48 5.38 -5.64
C VAL A 203 -6.53 4.66 -4.68
N LEU A 204 -5.22 4.71 -4.91
CA LEU A 204 -4.19 4.17 -4.01
C LEU A 204 -4.33 4.75 -2.60
N ASN A 205 -4.56 6.05 -2.49
CA ASN A 205 -4.71 6.74 -1.20
C ASN A 205 -5.96 6.34 -0.42
N LEU A 206 -6.96 5.72 -1.06
CA LEU A 206 -8.12 5.18 -0.34
C LEU A 206 -7.76 3.99 0.54
N VAL A 207 -6.85 3.14 0.09
CA VAL A 207 -6.43 1.93 0.82
C VAL A 207 -5.10 2.12 1.53
N LYS A 208 -4.22 3.01 1.02
CA LYS A 208 -2.86 3.24 1.52
C LYS A 208 -2.12 1.89 1.72
N ASP A 209 -1.14 1.87 2.59
CA ASP A 209 -0.42 0.65 2.98
C ASP A 209 -1.12 -0.08 4.15
N GLN A 210 -2.44 0.08 4.30
CA GLN A 210 -3.20 -0.51 5.40
C GLN A 210 -3.50 -1.99 5.12
N SER A 211 -2.83 -2.87 5.85
CA SER A 211 -3.04 -4.32 5.79
C SER A 211 -4.28 -4.79 6.55
N ASN A 212 -4.72 -4.04 7.57
CA ASN A 212 -5.88 -4.38 8.37
C ASN A 212 -7.16 -3.81 7.73
N LEU A 213 -7.87 -4.66 7.01
CA LEU A 213 -9.09 -4.27 6.30
C LEU A 213 -10.22 -3.76 7.23
N LYS A 214 -10.38 -4.37 8.42
CA LYS A 214 -11.40 -3.90 9.39
C LYS A 214 -11.09 -2.49 9.88
N PHE A 215 -9.81 -2.20 10.13
CA PHE A 215 -9.36 -0.86 10.53
C PHE A 215 -9.62 0.17 9.41
N LEU A 216 -9.24 -0.14 8.17
CA LEU A 216 -9.48 0.71 7.00
C LEU A 216 -10.97 1.03 6.83
N ILE A 217 -11.81 0.01 6.93
CA ILE A 217 -13.26 0.18 6.78
C ILE A 217 -13.84 1.01 7.93
N LEU A 218 -13.41 0.76 9.16
CA LEU A 218 -13.86 1.54 10.32
C LEU A 218 -13.49 3.03 10.18
N GLU A 219 -12.26 3.31 9.71
CA GLU A 219 -11.82 4.67 9.38
C GLU A 219 -12.70 5.30 8.27
N SER A 220 -12.98 4.54 7.22
CA SER A 220 -13.78 5.01 6.08
C SER A 220 -15.25 5.25 6.43
N LEU A 221 -15.82 4.46 7.32
CA LEU A 221 -17.21 4.61 7.77
C LEU A 221 -17.42 5.83 8.67
N TYR A 222 -16.45 6.14 9.54
CA TYR A 222 -16.70 7.04 10.67
C TYR A 222 -15.75 8.24 10.76
N LYS A 223 -14.71 8.36 9.89
CA LYS A 223 -13.70 9.39 10.02
C LYS A 223 -13.52 10.27 8.77
N LYS A 224 -12.50 10.02 8.00
CA LYS A 224 -12.01 10.96 6.97
C LYS A 224 -12.30 10.53 5.54
N CYS A 225 -12.47 9.25 5.31
CA CYS A 225 -12.69 8.71 3.96
C CYS A 225 -14.17 8.42 3.76
N ASN A 226 -14.65 8.69 2.56
CA ASN A 226 -16.00 8.32 2.23
C ASN A 226 -16.04 6.83 1.87
N ILE A 227 -16.75 6.02 2.66
CA ILE A 227 -16.93 4.59 2.38
C ILE A 227 -17.50 4.35 0.98
N LYS A 228 -18.30 5.26 0.44
CA LYS A 228 -18.85 5.15 -0.93
C LYS A 228 -17.72 5.22 -1.97
N ASP A 229 -16.73 6.09 -1.77
CA ASP A 229 -15.57 6.18 -2.67
C ASP A 229 -14.71 4.91 -2.57
N LEU A 230 -14.50 4.39 -1.36
CA LEU A 230 -13.78 3.12 -1.18
C LEU A 230 -14.51 1.98 -1.93
N LEU A 231 -15.81 1.80 -1.71
CA LEU A 231 -16.58 0.71 -2.30
C LEU A 231 -16.79 0.87 -3.82
N LYS A 232 -16.70 2.09 -4.35
CA LYS A 232 -16.73 2.34 -5.80
C LYS A 232 -15.53 1.67 -6.51
N TYR A 233 -14.35 1.73 -5.91
CA TYR A 233 -13.12 1.18 -6.50
C TYR A 233 -12.78 -0.21 -5.98
N TYR A 234 -13.26 -0.58 -4.79
CA TYR A 234 -13.03 -1.86 -4.12
C TYR A 234 -14.37 -2.49 -3.70
N PRO A 235 -15.23 -2.88 -4.67
CA PRO A 235 -16.57 -3.43 -4.37
C PRO A 235 -16.50 -4.73 -3.56
N GLU A 236 -15.41 -5.49 -3.65
CA GLU A 236 -15.17 -6.70 -2.87
C GLU A 236 -15.14 -6.46 -1.35
N TYR A 237 -14.96 -5.22 -0.91
CA TYR A 237 -15.00 -4.87 0.53
C TYR A 237 -16.41 -4.67 1.08
N SER A 238 -17.45 -4.75 0.24
CA SER A 238 -18.84 -4.46 0.63
C SER A 238 -19.33 -5.34 1.78
N THR A 239 -19.12 -6.66 1.70
CA THR A 239 -19.51 -7.61 2.75
C THR A 239 -18.80 -7.29 4.07
N LYS A 240 -17.49 -6.99 4.00
CA LYS A 240 -16.71 -6.63 5.18
C LYS A 240 -17.15 -5.28 5.77
N ALA A 241 -17.60 -4.34 4.94
CA ALA A 241 -18.12 -3.06 5.40
C ALA A 241 -19.44 -3.23 6.18
N VAL A 242 -20.31 -4.13 5.74
CA VAL A 242 -21.51 -4.49 6.49
C VAL A 242 -21.17 -5.14 7.83
N GLU A 243 -20.22 -6.08 7.85
CA GLU A 243 -19.74 -6.72 9.09
C GLU A 243 -19.22 -5.68 10.10
N VAL A 244 -18.30 -4.81 9.67
CA VAL A 244 -17.71 -3.78 10.55
C VAL A 244 -18.76 -2.79 11.07
N ASN A 245 -19.70 -2.39 10.23
CA ASN A 245 -20.81 -1.53 10.65
C ASN A 245 -21.71 -2.23 11.68
N THR A 246 -21.97 -3.53 11.50
CA THR A 246 -22.73 -4.34 12.44
C THR A 246 -22.01 -4.48 13.78
N ASP A 247 -20.70 -4.74 13.77
CA ASP A 247 -19.87 -4.83 14.98
C ASP A 247 -19.88 -3.51 15.76
N PHE A 248 -19.74 -2.37 15.07
CA PHE A 248 -19.85 -1.04 15.70
C PHE A 248 -21.22 -0.84 16.35
N ASN A 249 -22.31 -1.15 15.65
CA ASN A 249 -23.67 -0.99 16.17
C ASN A 249 -23.92 -1.90 17.38
N ASN A 250 -23.47 -3.14 17.32
CA ASN A 250 -23.59 -4.09 18.44
C ASN A 250 -22.81 -3.60 19.68
N TYR A 251 -21.59 -3.07 19.49
CA TYR A 251 -20.84 -2.46 20.57
C TYR A 251 -21.57 -1.26 21.18
N ALA A 252 -22.09 -0.36 20.34
CA ALA A 252 -22.84 0.82 20.78
C ALA A 252 -24.11 0.45 21.55
N ILE A 253 -24.86 -0.57 21.11
CA ILE A 253 -26.05 -1.09 21.78
C ILE A 253 -25.66 -1.68 23.15
N LYS A 254 -24.61 -2.51 23.21
CA LYS A 254 -24.12 -3.11 24.46
C LYS A 254 -23.69 -2.01 25.44
N LEU A 255 -22.94 -1.01 24.97
CA LEU A 255 -22.50 0.13 25.76
C LEU A 255 -23.68 0.93 26.32
N HIS A 256 -24.68 1.24 25.51
CA HIS A 256 -25.89 1.96 25.94
C HIS A 256 -26.66 1.19 27.01
N LYS A 257 -26.88 -0.11 26.80
CA LYS A 257 -27.53 -0.98 27.79
C LYS A 257 -26.76 -1.04 29.12
N LEU A 258 -25.43 -1.17 29.06
CA LEU A 258 -24.56 -1.16 30.25
C LEU A 258 -24.61 0.19 30.96
N TYR A 259 -24.60 1.31 30.23
CA TYR A 259 -24.76 2.65 30.79
C TYR A 259 -26.06 2.78 31.58
N ILE A 260 -27.19 2.40 30.98
CA ILE A 260 -28.50 2.43 31.66
C ILE A 260 -28.46 1.60 32.92
N LYS A 261 -27.95 0.34 32.83
CA LYS A 261 -27.89 -0.56 34.00
C LYS A 261 -27.02 0.00 35.14
N CYS A 262 -25.83 0.52 34.81
CA CYS A 262 -24.88 0.99 35.83
C CYS A 262 -25.18 2.40 36.37
N LYS A 263 -25.63 3.33 35.51
CA LYS A 263 -25.70 4.76 35.84
C LYS A 263 -27.11 5.30 36.01
N VAL A 264 -28.11 4.66 35.43
CA VAL A 264 -29.52 5.03 35.61
C VAL A 264 -30.17 4.17 36.70
N ASN A 265 -30.01 2.83 36.59
CA ASN A 265 -30.62 1.89 37.52
C ASN A 265 -29.74 1.57 38.74
N ASN A 266 -28.53 2.13 38.86
CA ASN A 266 -27.56 1.96 39.92
C ASN A 266 -27.24 0.48 40.25
N VAL A 267 -27.28 -0.41 39.27
CA VAL A 267 -26.94 -1.82 39.41
C VAL A 267 -25.43 -1.99 39.27
N PHE A 268 -24.82 -2.64 40.23
CA PHE A 268 -23.41 -3.00 40.14
C PHE A 268 -23.20 -4.01 38.98
N VAL A 269 -22.24 -3.71 38.09
CA VAL A 269 -21.82 -4.61 37.01
C VAL A 269 -20.31 -4.59 36.98
N ASP A 270 -19.69 -5.75 37.00
CA ASP A 270 -18.27 -5.85 36.68
C ASP A 270 -18.05 -5.63 35.21
N LEU A 271 -17.46 -4.48 34.89
CA LEU A 271 -17.29 -4.00 33.51
C LEU A 271 -16.00 -4.54 32.91
N GLU A 272 -16.10 -5.13 31.75
CA GLU A 272 -14.95 -5.41 30.90
C GLU A 272 -14.12 -4.14 30.65
N LYS A 273 -12.79 -4.29 30.52
CA LYS A 273 -11.85 -3.18 30.42
C LYS A 273 -12.20 -2.20 29.29
N ASN A 274 -12.68 -2.71 28.15
CA ASN A 274 -13.07 -1.91 26.98
C ASN A 274 -14.32 -1.04 27.20
N PHE A 275 -15.17 -1.33 28.21
CA PHE A 275 -16.35 -0.51 28.53
C PHE A 275 -16.12 0.50 29.65
N LYS A 276 -15.09 0.34 30.49
CA LYS A 276 -14.87 1.20 31.68
C LYS A 276 -14.73 2.67 31.28
N LYS A 277 -13.82 2.99 30.36
CA LYS A 277 -13.59 4.37 29.91
C LYS A 277 -14.79 4.92 29.15
N THR A 278 -15.34 4.14 28.21
CA THR A 278 -16.44 4.58 27.36
C THR A 278 -17.72 4.90 28.14
N ILE A 279 -18.02 4.13 29.20
CA ILE A 279 -19.15 4.44 30.13
C ILE A 279 -18.89 5.76 30.89
N CYS A 280 -17.65 6.02 31.30
CA CYS A 280 -17.31 7.30 31.96
C CYS A 280 -17.51 8.47 30.99
N ASP A 281 -17.08 8.36 29.74
CA ASP A 281 -17.22 9.41 28.73
C ASP A 281 -18.70 9.70 28.42
N VAL A 282 -19.52 8.64 28.29
CA VAL A 282 -20.99 8.78 28.17
C VAL A 282 -21.59 9.46 29.37
N HIS A 283 -21.14 9.15 30.60
CA HIS A 283 -21.64 9.77 31.80
C HIS A 283 -21.18 11.23 31.96
N ASN A 284 -20.00 11.58 31.48
CA ASN A 284 -19.54 12.97 31.46
C ASN A 284 -20.41 13.83 30.55
N LEU A 285 -20.78 13.34 29.35
CA LEU A 285 -21.75 14.02 28.50
C LEU A 285 -23.07 14.28 29.24
N PHE A 286 -23.59 13.29 29.96
CA PHE A 286 -24.81 13.45 30.75
C PHE A 286 -24.67 14.55 31.82
N LYS A 287 -23.55 14.58 32.56
CA LYS A 287 -23.27 15.62 33.59
C LYS A 287 -23.18 17.02 32.99
N ASP A 288 -22.51 17.16 31.85
CA ASP A 288 -22.30 18.44 31.20
C ASP A 288 -23.61 19.03 30.66
N GLU A 289 -24.47 18.19 30.07
CA GLU A 289 -25.80 18.64 29.64
C GLU A 289 -26.70 19.01 30.82
N ARG A 290 -26.62 18.30 31.95
CA ARG A 290 -27.34 18.69 33.19
C ARG A 290 -26.88 20.02 33.78
N LYS A 291 -25.57 20.31 33.72
CA LYS A 291 -25.03 21.61 34.16
C LYS A 291 -25.55 22.80 33.32
N LYS A 292 -25.91 22.56 32.05
CA LYS A 292 -26.53 23.56 31.16
C LYS A 292 -28.03 23.77 31.44
N ASN A 293 -28.53 23.35 32.58
CA ASN A 293 -29.96 23.39 32.98
C ASN A 293 -30.93 22.53 32.13
N ASN A 294 -30.40 21.55 31.39
CA ASN A 294 -31.22 20.58 30.66
C ASN A 294 -31.65 19.42 31.57
N GLN A 295 -32.62 19.68 32.45
CA GLN A 295 -33.06 18.69 33.45
C GLN A 295 -33.75 17.45 32.86
N SER A 296 -34.28 17.52 31.62
CA SER A 296 -34.93 16.40 30.94
C SER A 296 -33.99 15.56 30.11
N PHE A 297 -32.71 15.93 30.01
CA PHE A 297 -31.74 15.23 29.15
C PHE A 297 -31.53 13.80 29.57
N LYS A 298 -31.61 12.92 28.58
CA LYS A 298 -31.32 11.48 28.72
C LYS A 298 -30.35 11.04 27.64
N ILE A 299 -29.45 10.15 28.02
CA ILE A 299 -28.55 9.51 27.04
C ILE A 299 -29.36 8.59 26.14
N THR A 300 -29.21 8.79 24.84
CA THR A 300 -29.80 7.96 23.80
C THR A 300 -28.71 7.14 23.09
N TYR A 301 -29.11 6.14 22.33
CA TYR A 301 -28.23 5.40 21.44
C TYR A 301 -27.41 6.32 20.50
N ASN A 302 -28.04 7.35 19.96
CA ASN A 302 -27.37 8.30 19.07
C ASN A 302 -26.26 9.09 19.79
N HIS A 303 -26.45 9.46 21.05
CA HIS A 303 -25.41 10.10 21.84
C HIS A 303 -24.20 9.17 22.03
N VAL A 304 -24.43 7.90 22.29
CA VAL A 304 -23.38 6.89 22.39
C VAL A 304 -22.62 6.74 21.07
N CYS A 305 -23.33 6.63 19.95
CA CYS A 305 -22.71 6.56 18.62
C CYS A 305 -21.84 7.79 18.31
N ASN A 306 -22.31 9.00 18.67
CA ASN A 306 -21.55 10.22 18.44
C ASN A 306 -20.26 10.27 19.28
N ILE A 307 -20.30 9.82 20.53
CA ILE A 307 -19.09 9.70 21.36
C ILE A 307 -18.09 8.72 20.73
N LEU A 308 -18.56 7.54 20.31
CA LEU A 308 -17.70 6.54 19.70
C LEU A 308 -17.07 7.04 18.38
N ARG A 309 -17.83 7.77 17.56
CA ARG A 309 -17.33 8.40 16.34
C ARG A 309 -16.28 9.47 16.59
N ASN A 310 -16.23 10.08 17.77
CA ASN A 310 -15.23 11.09 18.11
C ASN A 310 -13.90 10.50 18.59
N TYR A 311 -13.83 9.21 18.95
CA TYR A 311 -12.56 8.57 19.27
C TYR A 311 -11.66 8.49 18.03
N ASP A 312 -10.34 8.45 18.21
CA ASP A 312 -9.44 8.08 17.12
C ASP A 312 -9.69 6.63 16.66
N THR A 313 -9.34 6.33 15.43
CA THR A 313 -9.65 5.02 14.83
C THR A 313 -8.94 3.88 15.53
N ALA A 314 -7.72 4.10 16.04
CA ALA A 314 -6.95 3.04 16.71
C ALA A 314 -7.60 2.66 18.04
N TYR A 315 -8.03 3.65 18.84
CA TYR A 315 -8.75 3.40 20.07
C TYR A 315 -10.12 2.76 19.79
N LEU A 316 -10.89 3.29 18.83
CA LEU A 316 -12.18 2.73 18.44
C LEU A 316 -12.03 1.26 18.01
N TYR A 317 -11.02 0.97 17.20
CA TYR A 317 -10.72 -0.40 16.79
C TYR A 317 -10.41 -1.32 17.98
N SER A 318 -9.58 -0.85 18.92
CA SER A 318 -9.16 -1.65 20.08
C SER A 318 -10.30 -2.02 21.04
N ILE A 319 -11.35 -1.17 21.11
CA ILE A 319 -12.50 -1.43 21.98
C ILE A 319 -13.55 -2.32 21.32
N ILE A 320 -13.69 -2.24 19.99
CA ILE A 320 -14.61 -3.10 19.23
C ILE A 320 -14.01 -4.50 19.03
N TYR A 321 -12.69 -4.57 18.79
CA TYR A 321 -11.94 -5.79 18.52
C TYR A 321 -10.82 -5.99 19.56
N PRO A 322 -11.16 -6.24 20.84
CA PRO A 322 -10.16 -6.47 21.88
C PRO A 322 -9.35 -7.74 21.55
N LYS A 323 -8.02 -7.67 21.84
CA LYS A 323 -7.12 -8.83 21.74
C LYS A 323 -7.34 -9.79 22.89
#